data_3381d86a565ca19637803de50b218bdf
#
_entry.id   3381d86a565ca19637803de50b218bdf
#
_cell.length_a   1.000
_cell.length_b   1.000
_cell.length_c   1.000
_cell.angle_alpha   90.00
_cell.angle_beta   90.00
_cell.angle_gamma   90.00
#
_symmetry.space_group_name_H-M   'P 1'
#
loop_
_entity.id
_entity.type
_entity.pdbx_description
1 polymer ?
#
loop_
_entity_poly.entity_id
_entity_poly.type
_entity_poly.pdbx_seq_one_letter_code
_entity_poly.pdbx_strand_id
1 'polypeptide(L)'
;LSQIASEENKFTIVDSIKTLNKKLIKRHPHVFSDQVSRGVSDVKRTWEEIKHDEKKRESRLDGVPISLPGLTRAQRLQEKASYAGFDWDHIDDDAWGKMYEEIEELKKAIKNKDTENIQEEIGDVLFSVVNISRFLSYPAEDMLRKTNIKFEERFKVIEKVLEKRGKRLKDASLAEMEEIWEMAKIK
;
A
#
# COMPACT_ATOMS: atom_id res chain seq x y z
N LEU A 1 19.02 -22.34 2.95
CA LEU A 1 19.91 -21.44 3.70
C LEU A 1 20.38 -22.04 5.03
N SER A 2 19.49 -22.52 5.91
CA SER A 2 19.88 -23.10 7.21
C SER A 2 20.72 -24.37 7.07
N GLN A 3 20.51 -25.17 6.04
CA GLN A 3 21.31 -26.34 5.74
C GLN A 3 22.75 -25.95 5.40
N ILE A 4 22.92 -25.01 4.47
CA ILE A 4 24.24 -24.47 4.08
C ILE A 4 24.97 -23.87 5.29
N ALA A 5 24.26 -23.09 6.11
CA ALA A 5 24.83 -22.50 7.33
C ALA A 5 25.25 -23.57 8.35
N SER A 6 24.53 -24.67 8.44
CA SER A 6 24.87 -25.81 9.31
C SER A 6 26.14 -26.56 8.82
N GLU A 7 26.26 -26.74 7.50
CA GLU A 7 27.47 -27.34 6.89
C GLU A 7 28.71 -26.46 7.10
N GLU A 8 28.53 -25.14 7.14
CA GLU A 8 29.59 -24.17 7.47
C GLU A 8 29.77 -23.93 8.98
N ASN A 9 29.11 -24.69 9.84
CA ASN A 9 29.14 -24.56 11.30
C ASN A 9 28.79 -23.17 11.84
N LYS A 10 27.93 -22.40 11.13
CA LYS A 10 27.50 -21.06 11.54
C LYS A 10 26.29 -21.11 12.48
N PHE A 11 25.21 -21.76 12.06
CA PHE A 11 24.00 -21.99 12.87
C PHE A 11 23.15 -23.12 12.29
N THR A 12 22.27 -23.68 13.10
CA THR A 12 21.34 -24.75 12.71
C THR A 12 19.92 -24.20 12.54
N ILE A 13 19.03 -25.03 11.96
CA ILE A 13 17.58 -24.72 11.92
C ILE A 13 17.00 -24.56 13.32
N VAL A 14 17.50 -25.31 14.29
CA VAL A 14 17.07 -25.24 15.71
C VAL A 14 17.41 -23.86 16.29
N ASP A 15 18.58 -23.31 15.99
CA ASP A 15 18.99 -21.98 16.45
C ASP A 15 18.12 -20.88 15.82
N SER A 16 17.76 -21.04 14.54
CA SER A 16 16.83 -20.15 13.84
C SER A 16 15.45 -20.16 14.49
N ILE A 17 14.91 -21.36 14.79
CA ILE A 17 13.61 -21.52 15.45
C ILE A 17 13.64 -20.94 16.88
N LYS A 18 14.67 -21.21 17.66
CA LYS A 18 14.83 -20.64 19.02
C LYS A 18 14.87 -19.12 18.99
N THR A 19 15.59 -18.55 18.02
CA THR A 19 15.68 -17.09 17.85
C THR A 19 14.33 -16.49 17.46
N LEU A 20 13.60 -17.15 16.57
CA LEU A 20 12.24 -16.73 16.16
C LEU A 20 11.29 -16.77 17.37
N ASN A 21 11.26 -17.87 18.10
CA ASN A 21 10.41 -18.03 19.29
C ASN A 21 10.68 -16.94 20.34
N LYS A 22 11.95 -16.66 20.65
CA LYS A 22 12.31 -15.57 21.56
C LYS A 22 11.75 -14.22 21.10
N LYS A 23 11.85 -13.91 19.80
CA LYS A 23 11.28 -12.68 19.23
C LYS A 23 9.76 -12.65 19.32
N LEU A 24 9.08 -13.75 19.01
CA LEU A 24 7.62 -13.84 19.08
C LEU A 24 7.12 -13.63 20.50
N ILE A 25 7.71 -14.35 21.48
CA ILE A 25 7.34 -14.21 22.91
C ILE A 25 7.53 -12.76 23.37
N LYS A 26 8.69 -12.15 23.09
CA LYS A 26 9.00 -10.79 23.50
C LYS A 26 8.06 -9.75 22.87
N ARG A 27 7.65 -9.95 21.61
CA ARG A 27 6.82 -9.01 20.87
C ARG A 27 5.30 -9.18 21.06
N HIS A 28 4.89 -10.21 21.82
CA HIS A 28 3.50 -10.47 22.17
C HIS A 28 3.30 -10.51 23.69
N PRO A 29 3.65 -9.41 24.41
CA PRO A 29 3.53 -9.39 25.87
C PRO A 29 2.09 -9.59 26.35
N HIS A 30 1.09 -9.19 25.57
CA HIS A 30 -0.33 -9.44 25.85
C HIS A 30 -0.73 -10.92 25.85
N VAL A 31 0.12 -11.82 25.30
CA VAL A 31 -0.09 -13.29 25.31
C VAL A 31 0.75 -13.97 26.36
N PHE A 32 1.97 -13.46 26.61
CA PHE A 32 2.99 -14.14 27.41
C PHE A 32 3.34 -13.43 28.72
N SER A 33 2.66 -12.29 29.02
CA SER A 33 2.78 -11.57 30.30
C SER A 33 1.42 -11.02 30.74
N ASP A 34 1.35 -10.38 31.89
CA ASP A 34 0.14 -9.78 32.45
C ASP A 34 -0.26 -8.44 31.80
N GLN A 35 0.35 -8.07 30.70
CA GLN A 35 0.06 -6.82 29.99
C GLN A 35 -1.28 -6.94 29.24
N VAL A 36 -2.25 -6.14 29.64
CA VAL A 36 -3.57 -6.09 29.00
C VAL A 36 -3.51 -5.23 27.75
N SER A 37 -3.94 -5.78 26.61
CA SER A 37 -4.12 -5.03 25.36
C SER A 37 -5.59 -4.63 25.19
N ARG A 38 -5.82 -3.39 24.73
CA ARG A 38 -7.17 -2.84 24.49
C ARG A 38 -7.70 -3.10 23.07
N GLY A 39 -6.96 -3.84 22.24
CA GLY A 39 -7.38 -4.18 20.89
C GLY A 39 -6.20 -4.42 19.93
N VAL A 40 -6.55 -4.72 18.66
CA VAL A 40 -5.56 -5.07 17.64
C VAL A 40 -4.58 -3.92 17.34
N SER A 41 -5.04 -2.68 17.41
CA SER A 41 -4.20 -1.48 17.21
C SER A 41 -3.13 -1.34 18.29
N ASP A 42 -3.48 -1.58 19.56
CA ASP A 42 -2.53 -1.57 20.67
C ASP A 42 -1.46 -2.66 20.52
N VAL A 43 -1.88 -3.86 20.10
CA VAL A 43 -0.94 -4.97 19.85
C VAL A 43 0.06 -4.58 18.76
N LYS A 44 -0.41 -4.02 17.65
CA LYS A 44 0.45 -3.59 16.53
C LYS A 44 1.41 -2.47 16.96
N ARG A 45 0.93 -1.49 17.72
CA ARG A 45 1.75 -0.39 18.23
C ARG A 45 2.85 -0.92 19.14
N THR A 46 2.52 -1.70 20.15
CA THR A 46 3.48 -2.31 21.08
C THR A 46 4.51 -3.18 20.34
N TRP A 47 4.07 -3.94 19.35
CA TRP A 47 4.96 -4.77 18.54
C TRP A 47 5.97 -3.94 17.72
N GLU A 48 5.55 -2.81 17.11
CA GLU A 48 6.46 -1.92 16.37
C GLU A 48 7.40 -1.17 17.32
N GLU A 49 6.95 -0.77 18.53
CA GLU A 49 7.79 -0.17 19.57
C GLU A 49 8.92 -1.12 19.99
N ILE A 50 8.58 -2.35 20.38
CA ILE A 50 9.56 -3.36 20.78
C ILE A 50 10.56 -3.65 19.65
N LYS A 51 10.06 -3.74 18.41
CA LYS A 51 10.90 -4.00 17.24
C LYS A 51 11.82 -2.83 16.89
N HIS A 52 11.38 -1.59 17.15
CA HIS A 52 12.19 -0.39 16.99
C HIS A 52 13.37 -0.43 17.98
N ASP A 53 13.09 -0.67 19.25
CA ASP A 53 14.08 -0.68 20.33
C ASP A 53 15.09 -1.82 20.17
N GLU A 54 14.63 -3.03 19.79
CA GLU A 54 15.50 -4.19 19.52
C GLU A 54 16.55 -3.91 18.44
N LYS A 55 16.19 -3.10 17.43
CA LYS A 55 17.04 -2.83 16.26
C LYS A 55 17.83 -1.53 16.39
N LYS A 56 17.65 -0.78 17.47
CA LYS A 56 18.28 0.54 17.69
C LYS A 56 18.16 1.43 16.45
N ARG A 57 16.94 1.51 15.91
CA ARG A 57 16.67 2.29 14.70
C ARG A 57 16.71 3.78 15.01
N GLU A 58 17.25 4.57 14.09
CA GLU A 58 17.33 6.04 14.23
C GLU A 58 15.96 6.68 13.98
N SER A 59 15.20 6.14 13.01
CA SER A 59 13.86 6.61 12.68
C SER A 59 12.78 5.58 12.96
N ARG A 60 11.60 6.03 13.37
CA ARG A 60 10.40 5.18 13.48
C ARG A 60 9.99 4.57 12.12
N LEU A 61 10.35 5.21 11.02
CA LEU A 61 10.06 4.75 9.66
C LEU A 61 11.06 3.70 9.14
N ASP A 62 12.18 3.52 9.83
CA ASP A 62 13.20 2.57 9.41
C ASP A 62 12.69 1.15 9.26
N GLY A 63 13.27 0.43 8.28
CA GLY A 63 12.99 -0.97 8.00
C GLY A 63 11.74 -1.20 7.15
N VAL A 64 11.25 -0.18 6.46
CA VAL A 64 10.38 -0.31 5.30
C VAL A 64 11.27 -0.46 4.07
N PRO A 65 11.33 -1.63 3.41
CA PRO A 65 12.21 -1.85 2.27
C PRO A 65 11.91 -0.89 1.12
N ILE A 66 12.95 -0.33 0.51
CA ILE A 66 12.82 0.53 -0.68
C ILE A 66 12.29 -0.25 -1.88
N SER A 67 12.56 -1.56 -1.94
CA SER A 67 12.14 -2.46 -3.02
C SER A 67 10.66 -2.84 -3.00
N LEU A 68 9.88 -2.40 -2.02
CA LEU A 68 8.44 -2.64 -2.02
C LEU A 68 7.76 -1.88 -3.18
N PRO A 69 6.65 -2.43 -3.73
CA PRO A 69 5.78 -1.68 -4.63
C PRO A 69 5.38 -0.34 -4.01
N GLY A 70 5.27 0.72 -4.83
CA GLY A 70 5.13 2.09 -4.35
C GLY A 70 3.96 2.31 -3.39
N LEU A 71 2.77 1.81 -3.73
CA LEU A 71 1.58 1.94 -2.86
C LEU A 71 1.72 1.14 -1.57
N THR A 72 2.27 -0.08 -1.64
CA THR A 72 2.56 -0.89 -0.45
C THR A 72 3.57 -0.18 0.46
N ARG A 73 4.62 0.42 -0.12
CA ARG A 73 5.62 1.15 0.65
C ARG A 73 5.02 2.39 1.33
N ALA A 74 4.22 3.17 0.60
CA ALA A 74 3.51 4.33 1.14
C ALA A 74 2.61 3.93 2.32
N GLN A 75 1.79 2.89 2.14
CA GLN A 75 0.93 2.38 3.22
C GLN A 75 1.74 1.94 4.45
N ARG A 76 2.87 1.24 4.27
CA ARG A 76 3.72 0.82 5.39
C ARG A 76 4.38 2.00 6.12
N LEU A 77 4.75 3.06 5.40
CA LEU A 77 5.27 4.30 6.01
C LEU A 77 4.19 4.98 6.85
N GLN A 78 2.99 5.14 6.33
CA GLN A 78 1.85 5.73 7.02
C GLN A 78 1.44 4.91 8.26
N GLU A 79 1.36 3.58 8.17
CA GLU A 79 1.10 2.71 9.31
C GLU A 79 2.15 2.89 10.42
N LYS A 80 3.42 3.03 10.07
CA LYS A 80 4.48 3.25 11.06
C LYS A 80 4.41 4.63 11.70
N ALA A 81 4.08 5.64 10.92
CA ALA A 81 3.85 7.00 11.42
C ALA A 81 2.68 7.02 12.40
N SER A 82 1.57 6.37 12.06
CA SER A 82 0.40 6.26 12.91
C SER A 82 0.71 5.57 14.25
N TYR A 83 1.48 4.48 14.25
CA TYR A 83 1.90 3.83 15.49
C TYR A 83 2.85 4.69 16.35
N ALA A 84 3.51 5.66 15.76
CA ALA A 84 4.33 6.64 16.47
C ALA A 84 3.51 7.84 17.00
N GLY A 85 2.20 7.85 16.77
CA GLY A 85 1.30 8.93 17.18
C GLY A 85 1.10 10.03 16.13
N PHE A 86 1.64 9.87 14.92
CA PHE A 86 1.41 10.77 13.79
C PHE A 86 0.29 10.20 12.91
N ASP A 87 -0.95 10.47 13.31
CA ASP A 87 -2.15 10.07 12.57
C ASP A 87 -3.28 11.08 12.80
N TRP A 88 -4.27 11.06 11.94
CA TRP A 88 -5.50 11.82 12.12
C TRP A 88 -6.52 11.03 12.93
N ASP A 89 -7.37 11.75 13.65
CA ASP A 89 -8.40 11.13 14.49
C ASP A 89 -9.59 10.64 13.65
N HIS A 90 -9.92 11.33 12.57
CA HIS A 90 -11.10 11.05 11.74
C HIS A 90 -10.77 11.02 10.24
N ILE A 91 -11.39 10.05 9.53
CA ILE A 91 -11.23 9.93 8.08
C ILE A 91 -11.97 11.04 7.33
N ASP A 92 -13.15 11.44 7.83
CA ASP A 92 -14.08 12.26 7.06
C ASP A 92 -13.61 13.72 6.93
N ASP A 93 -13.02 14.30 7.96
CA ASP A 93 -12.60 15.70 7.94
C ASP A 93 -11.14 15.88 7.56
N ASP A 94 -10.25 14.99 8.02
CA ASP A 94 -8.81 15.17 7.88
C ASP A 94 -8.24 14.50 6.62
N ALA A 95 -8.52 13.20 6.42
CA ALA A 95 -7.93 12.44 5.31
C ALA A 95 -8.52 12.84 3.95
N TRP A 96 -9.85 13.08 3.88
CA TRP A 96 -10.49 13.59 2.68
C TRP A 96 -10.12 15.04 2.42
N GLY A 97 -10.07 15.88 3.46
CA GLY A 97 -9.65 17.27 3.37
C GLY A 97 -8.28 17.40 2.75
N LYS A 98 -7.30 16.60 3.24
CA LYS A 98 -5.95 16.60 2.68
C LYS A 98 -5.91 16.14 1.23
N MET A 99 -6.66 15.09 0.86
CA MET A 99 -6.73 14.67 -0.54
C MET A 99 -7.25 15.77 -1.46
N TYR A 100 -8.29 16.52 -1.04
CA TYR A 100 -8.80 17.63 -1.84
C TYR A 100 -7.79 18.79 -1.94
N GLU A 101 -7.03 19.06 -0.89
CA GLU A 101 -5.93 20.03 -0.91
C GLU A 101 -4.90 19.68 -1.97
N GLU A 102 -4.38 18.43 -1.98
CA GLU A 102 -3.40 17.96 -2.97
C GLU A 102 -3.94 18.03 -4.42
N ILE A 103 -5.23 17.71 -4.62
CA ILE A 103 -5.85 17.86 -5.92
C ILE A 103 -5.89 19.33 -6.37
N GLU A 104 -6.18 20.28 -5.49
CA GLU A 104 -6.18 21.70 -5.82
C GLU A 104 -4.77 22.25 -6.06
N GLU A 105 -3.76 21.74 -5.35
CA GLU A 105 -2.36 22.09 -5.54
C GLU A 105 -1.87 21.57 -6.90
N LEU A 106 -2.19 20.34 -7.26
CA LEU A 106 -1.94 19.78 -8.59
C LEU A 106 -2.59 20.64 -9.70
N LYS A 107 -3.85 21.05 -9.54
CA LYS A 107 -4.51 21.92 -10.52
C LYS A 107 -3.80 23.28 -10.68
N LYS A 108 -3.32 23.86 -9.59
CA LYS A 108 -2.54 25.12 -9.62
C LYS A 108 -1.22 24.92 -10.34
N ALA A 109 -0.47 23.83 -10.02
CA ALA A 109 0.79 23.49 -10.66
C ALA A 109 0.63 23.30 -12.18
N ILE A 110 -0.42 22.59 -12.62
CA ILE A 110 -0.75 22.42 -14.05
C ILE A 110 -1.05 23.76 -14.72
N LYS A 111 -1.87 24.62 -14.08
CA LYS A 111 -2.20 25.95 -14.61
C LYS A 111 -0.96 26.82 -14.79
N ASN A 112 -0.01 26.72 -13.86
CA ASN A 112 1.24 27.47 -13.87
C ASN A 112 2.30 26.86 -14.79
N LYS A 113 2.06 25.64 -15.32
CA LYS A 113 3.00 24.86 -16.12
C LYS A 113 4.33 24.58 -15.36
N ASP A 114 4.24 24.44 -14.06
CA ASP A 114 5.36 24.14 -13.17
C ASP A 114 5.60 22.61 -13.15
N THR A 115 6.55 22.16 -13.97
CA THR A 115 6.79 20.74 -14.19
C THR A 115 7.27 20.01 -12.93
N GLU A 116 8.10 20.67 -12.10
CA GLU A 116 8.62 20.05 -10.88
C GLU A 116 7.49 19.88 -9.86
N ASN A 117 6.72 20.93 -9.65
CA ASN A 117 5.59 20.88 -8.73
C ASN A 117 4.48 19.92 -9.19
N ILE A 118 4.21 19.82 -10.52
CA ILE A 118 3.26 18.82 -11.04
C ILE A 118 3.69 17.39 -10.66
N GLN A 119 4.98 17.07 -10.72
CA GLN A 119 5.47 15.74 -10.36
C GLN A 119 5.33 15.45 -8.85
N GLU A 120 5.60 16.45 -8.02
CA GLU A 120 5.45 16.38 -6.57
C GLU A 120 3.96 16.16 -6.20
N GLU A 121 3.07 16.99 -6.69
CA GLU A 121 1.64 16.94 -6.38
C GLU A 121 0.96 15.64 -6.86
N ILE A 122 1.39 15.07 -7.98
CA ILE A 122 0.93 13.73 -8.39
C ILE A 122 1.31 12.69 -7.33
N GLY A 123 2.52 12.78 -6.79
CA GLY A 123 2.97 11.91 -5.71
C GLY A 123 2.12 12.06 -4.45
N ASP A 124 1.80 13.30 -4.07
CA ASP A 124 1.04 13.61 -2.87
C ASP A 124 -0.43 13.20 -2.97
N VAL A 125 -1.05 13.38 -4.14
CA VAL A 125 -2.39 12.83 -4.42
C VAL A 125 -2.39 11.30 -4.28
N LEU A 126 -1.41 10.59 -4.85
CA LEU A 126 -1.32 9.15 -4.72
C LEU A 126 -1.11 8.73 -3.25
N PHE A 127 -0.28 9.44 -2.51
CA PHE A 127 -0.01 9.19 -1.09
C PHE A 127 -1.26 9.41 -0.23
N SER A 128 -2.06 10.44 -0.52
CA SER A 128 -3.33 10.73 0.15
C SER A 128 -4.39 9.64 -0.12
N VAL A 129 -4.49 9.15 -1.37
CA VAL A 129 -5.36 8.00 -1.70
C VAL A 129 -4.96 6.75 -0.92
N VAL A 130 -3.65 6.47 -0.80
CA VAL A 130 -3.16 5.34 0.02
C VAL A 130 -3.55 5.51 1.48
N ASN A 131 -3.52 6.72 2.01
CA ASN A 131 -3.89 6.98 3.39
C ASN A 131 -5.39 6.74 3.65
N ILE A 132 -6.26 7.18 2.75
CA ILE A 132 -7.70 6.86 2.81
C ILE A 132 -7.90 5.34 2.77
N SER A 133 -7.21 4.63 1.87
CA SER A 133 -7.26 3.17 1.76
C SER A 133 -6.84 2.49 3.08
N ARG A 134 -5.81 3.00 3.75
CA ARG A 134 -5.34 2.55 5.06
C ARG A 134 -6.41 2.73 6.14
N PHE A 135 -7.04 3.91 6.22
CA PHE A 135 -8.13 4.18 7.16
C PHE A 135 -9.30 3.20 6.98
N LEU A 136 -9.64 2.90 5.74
CA LEU A 136 -10.69 1.95 5.39
C LEU A 136 -10.24 0.48 5.56
N SER A 137 -8.98 0.24 5.95
CA SER A 137 -8.40 -1.09 6.12
C SER A 137 -8.32 -1.92 4.82
N TYR A 138 -8.23 -1.26 3.67
CA TYR A 138 -8.00 -1.91 2.39
C TYR A 138 -6.55 -1.71 1.93
N PRO A 139 -5.82 -2.77 1.53
CA PRO A 139 -4.50 -2.62 0.94
C PRO A 139 -4.58 -1.94 -0.43
N ALA A 140 -4.02 -0.73 -0.56
CA ALA A 140 -4.11 0.08 -1.78
C ALA A 140 -3.56 -0.65 -3.02
N GLU A 141 -2.44 -1.36 -2.88
CA GLU A 141 -1.82 -2.16 -3.95
C GLU A 141 -2.77 -3.26 -4.47
N ASP A 142 -3.46 -3.97 -3.56
CA ASP A 142 -4.39 -5.03 -3.93
C ASP A 142 -5.65 -4.47 -4.61
N MET A 143 -6.12 -3.29 -4.16
CA MET A 143 -7.26 -2.63 -4.79
C MET A 143 -6.92 -2.16 -6.20
N LEU A 144 -5.74 -1.58 -6.40
CA LEU A 144 -5.28 -1.19 -7.74
C LEU A 144 -5.08 -2.41 -8.64
N ARG A 145 -4.50 -3.50 -8.13
CA ARG A 145 -4.35 -4.77 -8.87
C ARG A 145 -5.69 -5.31 -9.36
N LYS A 146 -6.72 -5.33 -8.51
CA LYS A 146 -8.07 -5.73 -8.91
C LYS A 146 -8.63 -4.83 -10.00
N THR A 147 -8.37 -3.53 -9.93
CA THR A 147 -8.80 -2.57 -10.94
C THR A 147 -8.08 -2.79 -12.27
N ASN A 148 -6.79 -3.10 -12.25
CA ASN A 148 -6.02 -3.44 -13.44
C ASN A 148 -6.58 -4.69 -14.13
N ILE A 149 -6.83 -5.77 -13.38
CA ILE A 149 -7.45 -6.99 -13.93
C ILE A 149 -8.79 -6.67 -14.59
N LYS A 150 -9.65 -5.95 -13.88
CA LYS A 150 -10.95 -5.53 -14.40
C LYS A 150 -10.83 -4.67 -15.67
N PHE A 151 -9.84 -3.79 -15.74
CA PHE A 151 -9.56 -3.00 -16.93
C PHE A 151 -9.14 -3.88 -18.10
N GLU A 152 -8.18 -4.80 -17.88
CA GLU A 152 -7.71 -5.74 -18.90
C GLU A 152 -8.84 -6.62 -19.45
N GLU A 153 -9.67 -7.15 -18.55
CA GLU A 153 -10.81 -7.99 -18.95
C GLU A 153 -11.79 -7.22 -19.83
N ARG A 154 -12.13 -5.98 -19.47
CA ARG A 154 -13.02 -5.13 -20.27
C ARG A 154 -12.41 -4.74 -21.59
N PHE A 155 -11.13 -4.40 -21.61
CA PHE A 155 -10.43 -4.05 -22.84
C PHE A 155 -10.40 -5.24 -23.84
N LYS A 156 -10.18 -6.47 -23.35
CA LYS A 156 -10.30 -7.69 -24.15
C LYS A 156 -11.70 -7.88 -24.76
N VAL A 157 -12.77 -7.38 -24.13
CA VAL A 157 -14.11 -7.39 -24.73
C VAL A 157 -14.16 -6.44 -25.92
N ILE A 158 -13.59 -5.23 -25.82
CA ILE A 158 -13.50 -4.29 -26.95
C ILE A 158 -12.78 -4.96 -28.13
N GLU A 159 -11.62 -5.54 -27.89
CA GLU A 159 -10.82 -6.23 -28.94
C GLU A 159 -11.67 -7.31 -29.66
N LYS A 160 -12.29 -8.20 -28.88
CA LYS A 160 -13.11 -9.27 -29.41
C LYS A 160 -14.34 -8.79 -30.20
N VAL A 161 -15.00 -7.72 -29.76
CA VAL A 161 -16.16 -7.17 -30.45
C VAL A 161 -15.76 -6.52 -31.76
N LEU A 162 -14.67 -5.73 -31.77
CA LEU A 162 -14.15 -5.11 -32.97
C LEU A 162 -13.65 -6.13 -33.99
N GLU A 163 -12.94 -7.17 -33.51
CA GLU A 163 -12.52 -8.31 -34.37
C GLU A 163 -13.71 -8.97 -35.07
N LYS A 164 -14.78 -9.26 -34.33
CA LYS A 164 -16.03 -9.83 -34.91
C LYS A 164 -16.69 -8.91 -35.93
N ARG A 165 -16.51 -7.59 -35.81
CA ARG A 165 -16.97 -6.59 -36.77
C ARG A 165 -16.00 -6.41 -37.94
N GLY A 166 -14.90 -7.16 -38.00
CA GLY A 166 -13.85 -7.03 -39.02
C GLY A 166 -13.09 -5.70 -38.94
N LYS A 167 -13.10 -5.02 -37.79
CA LYS A 167 -12.53 -3.69 -37.58
C LYS A 167 -11.31 -3.77 -36.66
N ARG A 168 -10.21 -3.10 -37.05
CA ARG A 168 -9.01 -3.02 -36.22
C ARG A 168 -9.21 -1.94 -35.12
N LEU A 169 -8.61 -2.14 -33.97
CA LEU A 169 -8.63 -1.16 -32.86
C LEU A 169 -8.33 0.27 -33.31
N LYS A 170 -7.27 0.45 -34.11
CA LYS A 170 -6.85 1.77 -34.61
C LYS A 170 -7.86 2.46 -35.56
N ASP A 171 -8.79 1.73 -36.11
CA ASP A 171 -9.81 2.21 -37.03
C ASP A 171 -11.15 2.48 -36.30
N ALA A 172 -11.25 2.12 -35.03
CA ALA A 172 -12.41 2.39 -34.19
C ALA A 172 -12.31 3.78 -33.56
N SER A 173 -13.47 4.46 -33.46
CA SER A 173 -13.52 5.72 -32.72
C SER A 173 -13.55 5.48 -31.21
N LEU A 174 -13.15 6.49 -30.43
CA LEU A 174 -13.24 6.44 -28.96
C LEU A 174 -14.69 6.17 -28.52
N ALA A 175 -15.66 6.84 -29.11
CA ALA A 175 -17.09 6.68 -28.79
C ALA A 175 -17.57 5.23 -29.00
N GLU A 176 -17.14 4.57 -30.08
CA GLU A 176 -17.47 3.16 -30.34
C GLU A 176 -16.83 2.23 -29.29
N MET A 177 -15.59 2.51 -28.89
CA MET A 177 -14.92 1.74 -27.83
C MET A 177 -15.56 1.96 -26.47
N GLU A 178 -16.00 3.18 -26.16
CA GLU A 178 -16.71 3.51 -24.93
C GLU A 178 -18.08 2.81 -24.84
N GLU A 179 -18.83 2.74 -25.95
CA GLU A 179 -20.09 2.00 -26.01
C GLU A 179 -19.87 0.51 -25.64
N ILE A 180 -18.87 -0.12 -26.23
CA ILE A 180 -18.54 -1.52 -25.94
C ILE A 180 -18.07 -1.66 -24.48
N TRP A 181 -17.30 -0.71 -23.97
CA TRP A 181 -16.83 -0.67 -22.60
C TRP A 181 -17.99 -0.62 -21.58
N GLU A 182 -19.01 0.24 -21.85
CA GLU A 182 -20.17 0.32 -20.98
C GLU A 182 -20.99 -1.00 -20.99
N MET A 183 -21.14 -1.64 -22.15
CA MET A 183 -21.74 -2.98 -22.21
C MET A 183 -20.97 -4.04 -21.42
N ALA A 184 -19.65 -3.92 -21.36
CA ALA A 184 -18.79 -4.85 -20.60
C ALA A 184 -18.88 -4.67 -19.09
N LYS A 185 -19.40 -3.54 -18.58
CA LYS A 185 -19.61 -3.29 -17.14
C LYS A 185 -20.81 -4.07 -16.57
N ILE A 186 -21.75 -4.46 -17.42
CA ILE A 186 -23.04 -5.04 -17.01
C ILE A 186 -22.92 -6.56 -16.78
N LYS A 187 -21.79 -7.15 -17.11
CA LYS A 187 -21.48 -8.57 -16.88
C LYS A 187 -20.65 -8.75 -15.62
#